data_c9f64b541dfdcd4c0e68c8435fc22c61
#
_entry.id   c9f64b541dfdcd4c0e68c8435fc22c61
#
_cell.length_a   1.000
_cell.length_b   1.000
_cell.length_c   1.000
_cell.angle_alpha   90.00
_cell.angle_beta   90.00
_cell.angle_gamma   90.00
#
_symmetry.space_group_name_H-M   'P 1'
#
loop_
_entity.id
_entity.type
_entity.pdbx_description
1 polymer ?
#
loop_
_entity_poly.entity_id
_entity_poly.type
_entity_poly.pdbx_seq_one_letter_code
_entity_poly.pdbx_strand_id
1 'polypeptide(L)'
;LISENQQHISGIGEIGLDPTYVKSSEDNKRQIHLFETFLSLAEKFQKPVSIHSRKSLDDIFSIMTSYDTKHALLHWFDGSKKQLQKAMDMDFFVSYGPVLIYANDKQMLLSKTSETKILVETDGPVKFSKCFEMKSGQISFIPSVVFCASKILGKSYDEMASLLEENSKSFLRI
;
A
#
# COMPACT_ATOMS: atom_id res chain seq x y z
N LEU A 1 -12.67 7.85 -18.92
CA LEU A 1 -12.62 8.56 -17.64
C LEU A 1 -11.18 8.93 -17.25
N ILE A 2 -10.25 7.94 -17.02
CA ILE A 2 -8.85 8.24 -16.62
C ILE A 2 -8.16 9.10 -17.68
N SER A 3 -8.22 8.71 -18.95
CA SER A 3 -7.56 9.42 -20.07
C SER A 3 -8.07 10.86 -20.26
N GLU A 4 -9.33 11.11 -19.97
CA GLU A 4 -9.96 12.44 -20.09
C GLU A 4 -9.66 13.35 -18.90
N ASN A 5 -9.35 12.74 -17.73
CA ASN A 5 -9.16 13.47 -16.48
C ASN A 5 -7.74 13.35 -15.92
N GLN A 6 -6.78 12.91 -16.70
CA GLN A 6 -5.40 12.64 -16.28
C GLN A 6 -4.72 13.81 -15.56
N GLN A 7 -5.11 15.05 -15.87
CA GLN A 7 -4.57 16.25 -15.23
C GLN A 7 -5.15 16.51 -13.83
N HIS A 8 -6.28 15.88 -13.49
CA HIS A 8 -7.01 16.10 -12.26
C HIS A 8 -6.90 14.93 -11.27
N ILE A 9 -6.24 13.83 -11.66
CA ILE A 9 -6.01 12.66 -10.80
C ILE A 9 -4.55 12.61 -10.35
N SER A 10 -4.34 12.37 -9.05
CA SER A 10 -3.01 12.24 -8.45
C SER A 10 -2.42 10.84 -8.61
N GLY A 11 -3.23 9.81 -8.69
CA GLY A 11 -2.81 8.41 -8.83
C GLY A 11 -3.94 7.51 -9.31
N ILE A 12 -3.61 6.26 -9.59
CA ILE A 12 -4.56 5.21 -9.99
C ILE A 12 -4.62 4.16 -8.88
N GLY A 13 -5.80 3.88 -8.39
CA GLY A 13 -6.04 2.93 -7.31
C GLY A 13 -7.51 2.91 -6.88
N GLU A 14 -7.94 1.90 -6.19
CA GLU A 14 -7.21 0.70 -5.85
C GLU A 14 -7.27 -0.31 -6.99
N ILE A 15 -6.11 -0.85 -7.43
CA ILE A 15 -5.99 -1.86 -8.48
C ILE A 15 -5.23 -3.07 -7.93
N GLY A 16 -5.36 -4.25 -8.50
CA GLY A 16 -4.57 -5.39 -8.03
C GLY A 16 -5.25 -6.72 -8.17
N LEU A 17 -4.78 -7.69 -7.36
CA LEU A 17 -5.24 -9.08 -7.41
C LEU A 17 -5.70 -9.55 -6.02
N ASP A 18 -6.87 -10.21 -6.01
CA ASP A 18 -7.39 -10.89 -4.82
C ASP A 18 -7.99 -12.25 -5.21
N PRO A 19 -7.24 -13.35 -5.10
CA PRO A 19 -7.74 -14.68 -5.42
C PRO A 19 -8.89 -15.12 -4.52
N THR A 20 -9.18 -14.45 -3.42
CA THR A 20 -10.33 -14.81 -2.55
C THR A 20 -11.67 -14.48 -3.20
N TYR A 21 -11.69 -13.61 -4.21
CA TYR A 21 -12.88 -13.29 -5.02
C TYR A 21 -12.96 -14.09 -6.32
N VAL A 22 -11.94 -14.87 -6.66
CA VAL A 22 -11.89 -15.69 -7.89
C VAL A 22 -12.71 -16.95 -7.69
N LYS A 23 -13.70 -17.16 -8.55
CA LYS A 23 -14.59 -18.34 -8.54
C LYS A 23 -14.32 -19.29 -9.70
N SER A 24 -13.61 -18.80 -10.73
CA SER A 24 -13.32 -19.55 -11.95
C SER A 24 -11.97 -19.12 -12.54
N SER A 25 -11.42 -19.92 -13.45
CA SER A 25 -10.24 -19.53 -14.22
C SER A 25 -10.46 -18.26 -15.07
N GLU A 26 -11.68 -18.04 -15.51
CA GLU A 26 -12.05 -16.86 -16.28
C GLU A 26 -12.06 -15.61 -15.42
N ASP A 27 -12.56 -15.69 -14.17
CA ASP A 27 -12.48 -14.58 -13.21
C ASP A 27 -11.04 -14.20 -12.93
N ASN A 28 -10.16 -15.18 -12.79
CA ASN A 28 -8.73 -14.94 -12.59
C ASN A 28 -8.09 -14.20 -13.77
N LYS A 29 -8.34 -14.67 -14.99
CA LYS A 29 -7.85 -14.01 -16.21
C LYS A 29 -8.36 -12.57 -16.31
N ARG A 30 -9.64 -12.36 -15.98
CA ARG A 30 -10.26 -11.03 -15.98
C ARG A 30 -9.59 -10.11 -14.95
N GLN A 31 -9.32 -10.60 -13.74
CA GLN A 31 -8.63 -9.83 -12.72
C GLN A 31 -7.23 -9.40 -13.19
N ILE A 32 -6.45 -10.33 -13.72
CA ILE A 32 -5.12 -10.07 -14.26
C ILE A 32 -5.21 -9.04 -15.41
N HIS A 33 -6.10 -9.25 -16.38
CA HIS A 33 -6.27 -8.35 -17.50
C HIS A 33 -6.64 -6.92 -17.07
N LEU A 34 -7.52 -6.78 -16.07
CA LEU A 34 -7.89 -5.46 -15.53
C LEU A 34 -6.69 -4.82 -14.83
N PHE A 35 -5.94 -5.58 -14.04
CA PHE A 35 -4.75 -5.07 -13.37
C PHE A 35 -3.71 -4.56 -14.38
N GLU A 36 -3.39 -5.35 -15.40
CA GLU A 36 -2.47 -4.98 -16.48
C GLU A 36 -2.97 -3.76 -17.29
N THR A 37 -4.28 -3.67 -17.51
CA THR A 37 -4.88 -2.51 -18.19
C THR A 37 -4.65 -1.22 -17.40
N PHE A 38 -4.85 -1.26 -16.09
CA PHE A 38 -4.62 -0.08 -15.25
C PHE A 38 -3.13 0.24 -15.08
N LEU A 39 -2.26 -0.77 -15.04
CA LEU A 39 -0.81 -0.55 -15.04
C LEU A 39 -0.35 0.14 -16.33
N SER A 40 -0.85 -0.29 -17.48
CA SER A 40 -0.57 0.36 -18.76
C SER A 40 -1.03 1.82 -18.80
N LEU A 41 -2.17 2.14 -18.18
CA LEU A 41 -2.64 3.52 -18.05
C LEU A 41 -1.75 4.33 -17.08
N ALA A 42 -1.34 3.72 -15.96
CA ALA A 42 -0.46 4.36 -14.99
C ALA A 42 0.91 4.69 -15.61
N GLU A 43 1.50 3.76 -16.35
CA GLU A 43 2.73 3.94 -17.08
C GLU A 43 2.58 5.05 -18.13
N LYS A 44 1.53 4.97 -18.97
CA LYS A 44 1.25 5.96 -20.03
C LYS A 44 1.12 7.39 -19.49
N PHE A 45 0.45 7.55 -18.35
CA PHE A 45 0.20 8.87 -17.76
C PHE A 45 1.15 9.22 -16.61
N GLN A 46 2.16 8.37 -16.38
CA GLN A 46 3.17 8.54 -15.32
C GLN A 46 2.54 8.80 -13.94
N LYS A 47 1.49 8.03 -13.61
CA LYS A 47 0.76 8.15 -12.34
C LYS A 47 1.22 7.10 -11.35
N PRO A 48 1.34 7.45 -10.06
CA PRO A 48 1.54 6.46 -9.00
C PRO A 48 0.34 5.51 -8.90
N VAL A 49 0.59 4.30 -8.41
CA VAL A 49 -0.45 3.27 -8.26
C VAL A 49 -0.56 2.79 -6.82
N SER A 50 -1.80 2.62 -6.33
CA SER A 50 -2.11 1.94 -5.08
C SER A 50 -2.60 0.53 -5.39
N ILE A 51 -1.90 -0.49 -4.86
CA ILE A 51 -2.07 -1.89 -5.26
C ILE A 51 -2.61 -2.72 -4.11
N HIS A 52 -3.76 -3.34 -4.34
CA HIS A 52 -4.32 -4.42 -3.53
C HIS A 52 -3.58 -5.73 -3.79
N SER A 53 -3.17 -6.43 -2.72
CA SER A 53 -2.27 -7.58 -2.86
C SER A 53 -2.61 -8.77 -1.94
N ARG A 54 -3.88 -8.98 -1.65
CA ARG A 54 -4.29 -10.06 -0.74
C ARG A 54 -4.00 -11.44 -1.32
N LYS A 55 -3.07 -12.19 -0.69
CA LYS A 55 -2.62 -13.53 -1.12
C LYS A 55 -2.10 -13.60 -2.56
N SER A 56 -1.63 -12.50 -3.12
CA SER A 56 -1.24 -12.38 -4.54
C SER A 56 0.08 -11.63 -4.76
N LEU A 57 0.84 -11.36 -3.69
CA LEU A 57 2.07 -10.56 -3.78
C LEU A 57 3.07 -11.09 -4.81
N ASP A 58 3.27 -12.42 -4.91
CA ASP A 58 4.24 -12.98 -5.82
C ASP A 58 3.81 -12.82 -7.29
N ASP A 59 2.51 -12.95 -7.58
CA ASP A 59 1.94 -12.69 -8.90
C ASP A 59 2.06 -11.20 -9.27
N ILE A 60 1.74 -10.31 -8.32
CA ILE A 60 1.88 -8.86 -8.49
C ILE A 60 3.34 -8.50 -8.79
N PHE A 61 4.29 -8.98 -8.00
CA PHE A 61 5.70 -8.74 -8.27
C PHE A 61 6.13 -9.23 -9.66
N SER A 62 5.62 -10.40 -10.09
CA SER A 62 5.92 -10.94 -11.43
C SER A 62 5.39 -10.03 -12.52
N ILE A 63 4.13 -9.60 -12.43
CA ILE A 63 3.50 -8.72 -13.42
C ILE A 63 4.19 -7.35 -13.46
N MET A 64 4.47 -6.77 -12.29
CA MET A 64 5.07 -5.44 -12.17
C MET A 64 6.45 -5.32 -12.83
N THR A 65 7.19 -6.42 -13.01
CA THR A 65 8.48 -6.39 -13.73
C THR A 65 8.34 -5.99 -15.21
N SER A 66 7.15 -6.06 -15.77
CA SER A 66 6.87 -5.72 -17.18
C SER A 66 6.41 -4.26 -17.37
N TYR A 67 6.31 -3.48 -16.30
CA TYR A 67 5.79 -2.10 -16.34
C TYR A 67 6.75 -1.12 -15.67
N ASP A 68 7.00 0.02 -16.30
CA ASP A 68 7.75 1.15 -15.71
C ASP A 68 6.81 2.05 -14.88
N THR A 69 6.11 1.46 -13.93
CA THR A 69 5.28 2.20 -12.99
C THR A 69 6.14 2.74 -11.87
N LYS A 70 6.44 4.02 -11.94
CA LYS A 70 7.15 4.72 -10.87
C LYS A 70 6.19 4.98 -9.71
N HIS A 71 6.64 4.72 -8.46
CA HIS A 71 5.85 4.97 -7.26
C HIS A 71 4.63 4.04 -7.13
N ALA A 72 4.90 2.75 -6.97
CA ALA A 72 3.90 1.76 -6.59
C ALA A 72 3.81 1.66 -5.07
N LEU A 73 2.58 1.64 -4.55
CA LEU A 73 2.26 1.37 -3.16
C LEU A 73 1.59 0.00 -3.05
N LEU A 74 2.16 -0.89 -2.25
CA LEU A 74 1.45 -2.07 -1.76
C LEU A 74 0.68 -1.63 -0.51
N HIS A 75 -0.62 -1.34 -0.67
CA HIS A 75 -1.43 -0.89 0.45
C HIS A 75 -1.73 -2.07 1.39
N TRP A 76 -1.95 -1.77 2.67
CA TRP A 76 -2.17 -2.78 3.71
C TRP A 76 -1.20 -3.96 3.61
N PHE A 77 0.09 -3.69 3.66
CA PHE A 77 1.09 -4.72 3.42
C PHE A 77 0.95 -5.92 4.38
N ASP A 78 0.67 -7.09 3.83
CA ASP A 78 0.47 -8.35 4.55
C ASP A 78 1.40 -9.48 4.07
N GLY A 79 2.60 -9.10 3.63
CA GLY A 79 3.60 -10.03 3.13
C GLY A 79 4.53 -10.60 4.21
N SER A 80 5.35 -11.57 3.80
CA SER A 80 6.47 -12.08 4.56
C SER A 80 7.67 -11.11 4.53
N LYS A 81 8.69 -11.36 5.39
CA LYS A 81 9.96 -10.61 5.33
C LYS A 81 10.63 -10.68 3.96
N LYS A 82 10.56 -11.84 3.29
CA LYS A 82 11.14 -12.03 1.94
C LYS A 82 10.40 -11.18 0.91
N GLN A 83 9.07 -11.12 1.01
CA GLN A 83 8.26 -10.28 0.13
C GLN A 83 8.45 -8.80 0.42
N LEU A 84 8.65 -8.41 1.69
CA LEU A 84 9.02 -7.04 2.03
C LEU A 84 10.37 -6.65 1.39
N GLN A 85 11.38 -7.52 1.52
CA GLN A 85 12.67 -7.26 0.86
C GLN A 85 12.51 -7.08 -0.64
N LYS A 86 11.71 -7.94 -1.30
CA LYS A 86 11.43 -7.81 -2.73
C LYS A 86 10.72 -6.49 -3.08
N ALA A 87 9.79 -6.04 -2.24
CA ALA A 87 9.14 -4.73 -2.40
C ALA A 87 10.16 -3.58 -2.31
N MET A 88 11.10 -3.66 -1.35
CA MET A 88 12.18 -2.67 -1.20
C MET A 88 13.14 -2.70 -2.39
N ASP A 89 13.53 -3.89 -2.89
CA ASP A 89 14.40 -4.05 -4.07
C ASP A 89 13.74 -3.48 -5.34
N MET A 90 12.40 -3.48 -5.41
CA MET A 90 11.60 -2.89 -6.49
C MET A 90 11.26 -1.41 -6.25
N ASP A 91 11.80 -0.80 -5.20
CA ASP A 91 11.57 0.60 -4.81
C ASP A 91 10.09 0.94 -4.50
N PHE A 92 9.30 -0.05 -4.06
CA PHE A 92 7.90 0.14 -3.75
C PHE A 92 7.68 0.76 -2.36
N PHE A 93 6.64 1.57 -2.25
CA PHE A 93 6.08 1.98 -0.97
C PHE A 93 5.24 0.85 -0.38
N VAL A 94 5.17 0.82 0.95
CA VAL A 94 4.26 -0.07 1.69
C VAL A 94 3.53 0.72 2.76
N SER A 95 2.26 0.44 2.98
CA SER A 95 1.49 1.11 4.02
C SER A 95 1.11 0.19 5.16
N TYR A 96 0.98 0.81 6.33
CA TYR A 96 0.60 0.19 7.58
C TYR A 96 -0.63 0.88 8.17
N GLY A 97 -1.64 0.09 8.48
CA GLY A 97 -2.89 0.56 9.08
C GLY A 97 -2.96 0.32 10.60
N PRO A 98 -4.15 0.48 11.19
CA PRO A 98 -4.39 0.35 12.63
C PRO A 98 -3.99 -1.00 13.23
N VAL A 99 -3.89 -2.06 12.42
CA VAL A 99 -3.39 -3.39 12.84
C VAL A 99 -1.97 -3.30 13.42
N LEU A 100 -1.15 -2.34 12.95
CA LEU A 100 0.19 -2.09 13.46
C LEU A 100 0.24 -1.94 14.98
N ILE A 101 -0.80 -1.37 15.59
CA ILE A 101 -0.84 -1.05 17.02
C ILE A 101 -0.82 -2.30 17.91
N TYR A 102 -1.35 -3.43 17.40
CA TYR A 102 -1.51 -4.64 18.21
C TYR A 102 -0.94 -5.93 17.57
N ALA A 103 -0.37 -5.86 16.37
CA ALA A 103 0.14 -7.03 15.66
C ALA A 103 1.68 -7.01 15.59
N ASN A 104 2.33 -7.87 16.36
CA ASN A 104 3.79 -7.92 16.47
C ASN A 104 4.48 -8.22 15.13
N ASP A 105 3.86 -9.04 14.27
CA ASP A 105 4.36 -9.32 12.92
C ASP A 105 4.39 -8.05 12.07
N LYS A 106 3.38 -7.19 12.15
CA LYS A 106 3.35 -5.91 11.44
C LYS A 106 4.39 -4.93 11.99
N GLN A 107 4.55 -4.88 13.30
CA GLN A 107 5.59 -4.08 13.95
C GLN A 107 6.99 -4.51 13.51
N MET A 108 7.23 -5.81 13.43
CA MET A 108 8.49 -6.36 12.92
C MET A 108 8.71 -6.04 11.44
N LEU A 109 7.67 -6.09 10.59
CA LEU A 109 7.78 -5.69 9.18
C LEU A 109 8.09 -4.21 9.06
N LEU A 110 7.39 -3.33 9.79
CA LEU A 110 7.68 -1.90 9.81
C LEU A 110 9.14 -1.62 10.18
N SER A 111 9.67 -2.29 11.22
CA SER A 111 11.07 -2.10 11.66
C SER A 111 12.13 -2.53 10.61
N LYS A 112 11.72 -3.21 9.55
CA LYS A 112 12.56 -3.67 8.43
C LYS A 112 12.30 -2.92 7.13
N THR A 113 11.27 -2.07 7.11
CA THR A 113 10.94 -1.26 5.94
C THR A 113 11.90 -0.08 5.85
N SER A 114 12.36 0.25 4.64
CA SER A 114 13.08 1.50 4.40
C SER A 114 12.22 2.69 4.84
N GLU A 115 12.77 3.56 5.69
CA GLU A 115 12.02 4.69 6.24
C GLU A 115 11.40 5.56 5.15
N THR A 116 12.07 5.74 4.02
CA THR A 116 11.59 6.53 2.88
C THR A 116 10.48 5.85 2.07
N LYS A 117 10.09 4.62 2.42
CA LYS A 117 9.08 3.82 1.71
C LYS A 117 7.87 3.48 2.59
N ILE A 118 7.78 4.05 3.77
CA ILE A 118 6.67 3.83 4.70
C ILE A 118 5.56 4.84 4.41
N LEU A 119 4.32 4.35 4.30
CA LEU A 119 3.09 5.14 4.36
C LEU A 119 2.17 4.59 5.46
N VAL A 120 1.15 5.37 5.82
CA VAL A 120 0.12 4.95 6.79
C VAL A 120 -1.27 5.15 6.21
N GLU A 121 -2.21 4.32 6.68
CA GLU A 121 -3.57 4.31 6.19
C GLU A 121 -4.56 3.89 7.28
N THR A 122 -5.85 3.93 6.98
CA THR A 122 -6.91 3.39 7.84
C THR A 122 -7.74 2.32 7.18
N ASP A 123 -7.71 2.23 5.85
CA ASP A 123 -8.48 1.29 5.02
C ASP A 123 -9.96 1.19 5.45
N GLY A 124 -10.58 2.34 5.69
CA GLY A 124 -12.02 2.38 6.03
C GLY A 124 -12.89 1.93 4.84
N PRO A 125 -13.96 1.18 5.08
CA PRO A 125 -14.63 0.93 6.36
C PRO A 125 -14.26 -0.39 7.07
N VAL A 126 -13.08 -0.96 6.82
CA VAL A 126 -12.62 -2.18 7.49
C VAL A 126 -12.68 -1.99 9.02
N LYS A 127 -13.09 -3.04 9.73
CA LYS A 127 -13.23 -3.02 11.19
C LYS A 127 -11.98 -3.58 11.87
N PHE A 128 -11.53 -2.88 12.89
CA PHE A 128 -10.36 -3.25 13.67
C PHE A 128 -10.75 -3.76 15.04
N SER A 129 -10.13 -4.86 15.46
CA SER A 129 -10.34 -5.51 16.75
C SER A 129 -9.47 -4.90 17.86
N LYS A 130 -9.39 -5.58 19.00
CA LYS A 130 -8.56 -5.21 20.15
C LYS A 130 -8.91 -3.82 20.68
N CYS A 131 -7.94 -2.93 20.77
CA CYS A 131 -8.12 -1.56 21.27
C CYS A 131 -9.10 -0.70 20.46
N PHE A 132 -9.49 -1.13 19.27
CA PHE A 132 -10.48 -0.45 18.42
C PHE A 132 -11.90 -1.00 18.55
N GLU A 133 -12.12 -2.06 19.35
CA GLU A 133 -13.45 -2.57 19.72
C GLU A 133 -14.37 -2.83 18.50
N MET A 134 -13.82 -3.35 17.41
CA MET A 134 -14.54 -3.58 16.14
C MET A 134 -15.09 -2.31 15.48
N LYS A 135 -14.54 -1.15 15.80
CA LYS A 135 -14.87 0.10 15.10
C LYS A 135 -14.30 0.09 13.68
N SER A 136 -15.05 0.67 12.76
CA SER A 136 -14.59 0.89 11.37
C SER A 136 -13.43 1.85 11.32
N GLY A 137 -12.51 1.63 10.38
CA GLY A 137 -11.39 2.52 10.11
C GLY A 137 -11.86 3.97 9.88
N GLN A 138 -11.22 4.89 10.57
CA GLN A 138 -11.51 6.33 10.54
C GLN A 138 -10.21 7.10 10.45
N ILE A 139 -10.22 8.25 9.79
CA ILE A 139 -9.06 9.14 9.68
C ILE A 139 -8.48 9.46 11.06
N SER A 140 -9.33 9.58 12.09
CA SER A 140 -8.91 9.81 13.48
C SER A 140 -8.03 8.70 14.09
N PHE A 141 -7.87 7.54 13.42
CA PHE A 141 -6.94 6.49 13.87
C PHE A 141 -5.50 6.75 13.42
N ILE A 142 -5.28 7.59 12.40
CA ILE A 142 -3.94 7.90 11.86
C ILE A 142 -2.97 8.37 12.95
N PRO A 143 -3.32 9.31 13.84
CA PRO A 143 -2.39 9.72 14.89
C PRO A 143 -1.88 8.57 15.77
N SER A 144 -2.74 7.58 16.06
CA SER A 144 -2.34 6.40 16.83
C SER A 144 -1.40 5.48 16.06
N VAL A 145 -1.60 5.34 14.74
CA VAL A 145 -0.71 4.56 13.86
C VAL A 145 0.66 5.26 13.78
N VAL A 146 0.69 6.58 13.58
CA VAL A 146 1.91 7.40 13.56
C VAL A 146 2.66 7.28 14.89
N PHE A 147 1.96 7.39 16.02
CA PHE A 147 2.56 7.23 17.35
C PHE A 147 3.19 5.83 17.53
N CYS A 148 2.48 4.77 17.12
CA CYS A 148 3.02 3.42 17.17
C CYS A 148 4.28 3.28 16.29
N ALA A 149 4.22 3.77 15.06
CA ALA A 149 5.35 3.75 14.13
C ALA A 149 6.57 4.52 14.70
N SER A 150 6.35 5.68 15.31
CA SER A 150 7.42 6.47 15.93
C SER A 150 8.15 5.68 17.03
N LYS A 151 7.41 4.96 17.86
CA LYS A 151 8.00 4.11 18.93
C LYS A 151 8.81 2.95 18.37
N ILE A 152 8.32 2.31 17.31
CA ILE A 152 9.01 1.18 16.68
C ILE A 152 10.33 1.62 16.04
N LEU A 153 10.36 2.82 15.43
CA LEU A 153 11.52 3.35 14.72
C LEU A 153 12.43 4.24 15.61
N GLY A 154 12.10 4.39 16.90
CA GLY A 154 12.89 5.20 17.84
C GLY A 154 12.88 6.70 17.53
N LYS A 155 11.79 7.20 16.94
CA LYS A 155 11.60 8.61 16.57
C LYS A 155 10.64 9.31 17.53
N SER A 156 10.70 10.63 17.59
CA SER A 156 9.61 11.44 18.13
C SER A 156 8.38 11.36 17.22
N TYR A 157 7.21 11.75 17.75
CA TYR A 157 5.99 11.82 16.93
C TYR A 157 6.14 12.79 15.75
N ASP A 158 6.73 13.96 15.99
CA ASP A 158 6.87 15.01 14.98
C ASP A 158 7.86 14.60 13.87
N GLU A 159 8.98 13.95 14.22
CA GLU A 159 9.90 13.39 13.23
C GLU A 159 9.22 12.32 12.37
N MET A 160 8.41 11.46 12.98
CA MET A 160 7.68 10.43 12.23
C MET A 160 6.60 11.05 11.35
N ALA A 161 5.87 12.05 11.84
CA ALA A 161 4.86 12.75 11.05
C ALA A 161 5.48 13.46 9.84
N SER A 162 6.61 14.15 10.04
CA SER A 162 7.35 14.81 8.95
C SER A 162 7.86 13.81 7.92
N LEU A 163 8.42 12.67 8.36
CA LEU A 163 8.87 11.61 7.47
C LEU A 163 7.71 11.07 6.60
N LEU A 164 6.55 10.82 7.20
CA LEU A 164 5.37 10.32 6.49
C LEU A 164 4.80 11.35 5.52
N GLU A 165 4.87 12.63 5.85
CA GLU A 165 4.50 13.72 4.95
C GLU A 165 5.41 13.74 3.71
N GLU A 166 6.73 13.70 3.90
CA GLU A 166 7.70 13.65 2.81
C GLU A 166 7.52 12.38 1.94
N ASN A 167 7.31 11.23 2.56
CA ASN A 167 7.02 9.99 1.83
C ASN A 167 5.72 10.09 1.01
N SER A 168 4.69 10.71 1.57
CA SER A 168 3.41 10.91 0.88
C SER A 168 3.55 11.84 -0.33
N LYS A 169 4.30 12.94 -0.17
CA LYS A 169 4.65 13.83 -1.27
C LYS A 169 5.46 13.12 -2.34
N SER A 170 6.46 12.35 -1.93
CA SER A 170 7.27 11.54 -2.84
C SER A 170 6.44 10.52 -3.61
N PHE A 171 5.55 9.79 -2.93
CA PHE A 171 4.65 8.82 -3.57
C PHE A 171 3.72 9.51 -4.58
N LEU A 172 3.07 10.61 -4.20
CA LEU A 172 2.12 11.34 -5.03
C LEU A 172 2.79 12.26 -6.07
N ARG A 173 4.10 12.48 -5.95
CA ARG A 173 4.88 13.38 -6.83
C ARG A 173 4.39 14.83 -6.80
N ILE A 174 4.11 15.35 -5.60
CA ILE A 174 3.65 16.72 -5.34
C ILE A 174 4.62 17.48 -4.44
#